data_9e5c2f0cacbc068024d0afa3fc931762
#
_entry.id   9e5c2f0cacbc068024d0afa3fc931762
#
_cell.length_a   1.000
_cell.length_b   1.000
_cell.length_c   1.000
_cell.angle_alpha   90.00
_cell.angle_beta   90.00
_cell.angle_gamma   90.00
#
_symmetry.space_group_name_H-M   'P 1'
#
loop_
_entity.id
_entity.type
_entity.pdbx_description
1 polymer ?
#
loop_
_entity_poly.entity_id
_entity_poly.type
_entity_poly.pdbx_seq_one_letter_code
_entity_poly.pdbx_strand_id
1 'polypeptide(L)'
;MEKRKKKISRIYIGAGCITVLILLGVVIHGVKQFTAENADTKKGIEYIQSKENEEVKVIEQKIASLEAKDPASGDTERSLKDRFSGAVVMGDSISSGFSEYDVLNASSVVAKRGIQLEGLDEQISQAKKLNPQVVFLSYGMNDVIATDGDTEAFIKKYAAVIESITKEMPSVRIYINSIFPVSASAAEKEPALAKIADYNTALQEMCDGKHLGFIDNTALVQENYYEEDGIHFKAEFYPVCSSFDLSEDAAPAVSVESPFVTVFIAR
;
A
#
# COMPACT_ATOMS: atom_id res chain seq x y z
N MET A 1 11.76 57.81 -63.00
CA MET A 1 11.06 57.38 -61.72
C MET A 1 11.18 55.89 -61.46
N GLU A 2 11.19 55.02 -62.44
CA GLU A 2 11.21 53.55 -62.31
C GLU A 2 12.47 52.97 -61.66
N LYS A 3 13.67 53.49 -62.00
CA LYS A 3 14.95 53.03 -61.41
C LYS A 3 15.04 53.27 -59.89
N ARG A 4 14.36 54.29 -59.38
CA ARG A 4 14.35 54.65 -57.94
C ARG A 4 13.44 53.71 -57.15
N LYS A 5 12.30 53.28 -57.71
CA LYS A 5 11.38 52.30 -57.14
C LYS A 5 12.01 50.89 -57.00
N LYS A 6 12.74 50.44 -58.04
CA LYS A 6 13.46 49.15 -58.03
C LYS A 6 14.60 49.14 -56.97
N LYS A 7 15.28 50.26 -56.72
CA LYS A 7 16.34 50.33 -55.71
C LYS A 7 15.78 50.29 -54.30
N ILE A 8 14.65 50.97 -54.03
CA ILE A 8 13.94 50.95 -52.79
C ILE A 8 13.39 49.55 -52.44
N SER A 9 12.76 48.89 -53.45
CA SER A 9 12.24 47.51 -53.26
C SER A 9 13.36 46.52 -52.92
N ARG A 10 14.54 46.60 -53.50
CA ARG A 10 15.69 45.74 -53.20
C ARG A 10 16.23 45.97 -51.79
N ILE A 11 16.16 47.18 -51.25
CA ILE A 11 16.57 47.50 -49.87
C ILE A 11 15.60 46.89 -48.88
N TYR A 12 14.28 46.96 -49.14
CA TYR A 12 13.28 46.34 -48.25
C TYR A 12 13.34 44.82 -48.30
N ILE A 13 13.61 44.20 -49.44
CA ILE A 13 13.81 42.77 -49.58
C ILE A 13 15.07 42.33 -48.80
N GLY A 14 16.16 43.08 -48.93
CA GLY A 14 17.38 42.79 -48.17
C GLY A 14 17.19 42.94 -46.66
N ALA A 15 16.49 43.99 -46.20
CA ALA A 15 16.18 44.19 -44.82
C ALA A 15 15.25 43.04 -44.27
N GLY A 16 14.26 42.63 -45.07
CA GLY A 16 13.40 41.49 -44.73
C GLY A 16 14.15 40.18 -44.57
N CYS A 17 15.10 39.91 -45.49
CA CYS A 17 15.94 38.71 -45.36
C CYS A 17 16.83 38.74 -44.12
N ILE A 18 17.39 39.90 -43.75
CA ILE A 18 18.22 40.02 -42.54
C ILE A 18 17.39 39.81 -41.29
N THR A 19 16.15 40.37 -41.22
CA THR A 19 15.28 40.12 -40.06
C THR A 19 14.88 38.65 -39.91
N VAL A 20 14.60 37.96 -40.98
CA VAL A 20 14.29 36.52 -40.98
C VAL A 20 15.50 35.69 -40.50
N LEU A 21 16.71 36.04 -40.93
CA LEU A 21 17.92 35.36 -40.49
C LEU A 21 18.23 35.58 -38.99
N ILE A 22 17.96 36.80 -38.49
CA ILE A 22 18.10 37.12 -37.05
C ILE A 22 17.08 36.31 -36.26
N LEU A 23 15.81 36.23 -36.69
CA LEU A 23 14.77 35.48 -36.01
C LEU A 23 15.09 33.97 -36.02
N LEU A 24 15.58 33.43 -37.12
CA LEU A 24 16.04 32.04 -37.20
C LEU A 24 17.21 31.79 -36.24
N GLY A 25 18.16 32.71 -36.15
CA GLY A 25 19.28 32.63 -35.21
C GLY A 25 18.84 32.60 -33.75
N VAL A 26 17.85 33.45 -33.39
CA VAL A 26 17.28 33.48 -32.03
C VAL A 26 16.53 32.16 -31.72
N VAL A 27 15.76 31.64 -32.68
CA VAL A 27 15.07 30.37 -32.51
C VAL A 27 16.05 29.20 -32.36
N ILE A 28 17.09 29.14 -33.21
CA ILE A 28 18.11 28.10 -33.11
C ILE A 28 18.89 28.21 -31.78
N HIS A 29 19.19 29.42 -31.32
CA HIS A 29 19.87 29.65 -30.05
C HIS A 29 18.96 29.23 -28.88
N GLY A 30 17.70 29.60 -28.89
CA GLY A 30 16.70 29.20 -27.90
C GLY A 30 16.51 27.68 -27.83
N VAL A 31 16.40 27.02 -29.00
CA VAL A 31 16.31 25.56 -29.06
C VAL A 31 17.59 24.91 -28.52
N LYS A 32 18.77 25.43 -28.87
CA LYS A 32 20.04 24.90 -28.33
C LYS A 32 20.15 25.08 -26.79
N GLN A 33 19.69 26.20 -26.27
CA GLN A 33 19.68 26.43 -24.82
C GLN A 33 18.68 25.50 -24.13
N PHE A 34 17.50 25.31 -24.71
CA PHE A 34 16.48 24.40 -24.19
C PHE A 34 16.89 22.91 -24.25
N THR A 35 17.68 22.51 -25.27
CA THR A 35 18.24 21.17 -25.38
C THR A 35 19.51 20.96 -24.56
N ALA A 36 20.24 22.02 -24.21
CA ALA A 36 21.41 21.94 -23.34
C ALA A 36 21.05 21.90 -21.85
N GLU A 37 19.86 22.42 -21.48
CA GLU A 37 19.29 22.32 -20.13
C GLU A 37 18.51 21.03 -19.87
N ASN A 38 18.33 20.18 -20.88
CA ASN A 38 17.89 18.81 -20.65
C ASN A 38 18.99 18.09 -19.89
N ALA A 39 18.80 18.15 -18.58
CA ALA A 39 19.52 17.51 -17.50
C ALA A 39 20.37 16.35 -17.99
N ASP A 40 21.60 16.31 -17.53
CA ASP A 40 22.47 15.15 -17.62
C ASP A 40 21.80 13.98 -16.90
N THR A 41 20.75 13.45 -17.53
CA THR A 41 19.96 12.31 -17.06
C THR A 41 20.83 11.11 -16.77
N LYS A 42 22.01 11.06 -17.42
CA LYS A 42 22.99 10.02 -17.21
C LYS A 42 23.61 10.09 -15.81
N LYS A 43 23.96 11.29 -15.33
CA LYS A 43 24.42 11.49 -13.95
C LYS A 43 23.33 11.24 -12.92
N GLY A 44 22.08 11.59 -13.23
CA GLY A 44 20.94 11.27 -12.39
C GLY A 44 20.71 9.77 -12.27
N ILE A 45 20.77 9.04 -13.38
CA ILE A 45 20.63 7.58 -13.42
C ILE A 45 21.82 6.91 -12.69
N GLU A 46 23.04 7.35 -12.93
CA GLU A 46 24.24 6.85 -12.23
C GLU A 46 24.15 7.11 -10.71
N TYR A 47 23.65 8.26 -10.29
CA TYR A 47 23.43 8.56 -8.87
C TYR A 47 22.36 7.65 -8.24
N ILE A 48 21.21 7.46 -8.91
CA ILE A 48 20.16 6.56 -8.45
C ILE A 48 20.67 5.13 -8.37
N GLN A 49 21.34 4.63 -9.41
CA GLN A 49 21.92 3.28 -9.42
C GLN A 49 23.02 3.10 -8.36
N SER A 50 23.81 4.15 -8.08
CA SER A 50 24.80 4.08 -7.01
C SER A 50 24.15 4.01 -5.63
N LYS A 51 23.03 4.72 -5.42
CA LYS A 51 22.28 4.70 -4.18
C LYS A 51 21.52 3.39 -3.99
N GLU A 52 20.88 2.87 -5.02
CA GLU A 52 20.24 1.56 -5.01
C GLU A 52 21.26 0.44 -4.68
N ASN A 53 22.44 0.47 -5.30
CA ASN A 53 23.50 -0.50 -5.02
C ASN A 53 24.11 -0.33 -3.61
N GLU A 54 24.15 0.90 -3.08
CA GLU A 54 24.62 1.16 -1.71
C GLU A 54 23.61 0.63 -0.69
N GLU A 55 22.32 0.86 -0.91
CA GLU A 55 21.25 0.33 -0.07
C GLU A 55 21.18 -1.19 -0.13
N VAL A 56 21.27 -1.80 -1.31
CA VAL A 56 21.32 -3.26 -1.49
C VAL A 56 22.50 -3.86 -0.74
N LYS A 57 23.71 -3.27 -0.86
CA LYS A 57 24.88 -3.73 -0.13
C LYS A 57 24.73 -3.65 1.39
N VAL A 58 24.12 -2.58 1.90
CA VAL A 58 23.84 -2.42 3.34
C VAL A 58 22.84 -3.46 3.81
N ILE A 59 21.82 -3.73 2.99
CA ILE A 59 20.81 -4.76 3.26
C ILE A 59 21.45 -6.15 3.22
N GLU A 60 22.24 -6.46 2.20
CA GLU A 60 22.96 -7.75 2.09
C GLU A 60 23.94 -7.96 3.26
N GLN A 61 24.67 -6.92 3.68
CA GLN A 61 25.55 -7.00 4.85
C GLN A 61 24.75 -7.19 6.14
N LYS A 62 23.57 -6.58 6.26
CA LYS A 62 22.68 -6.75 7.41
C LYS A 62 22.07 -8.14 7.44
N ILE A 63 21.68 -8.68 6.28
CA ILE A 63 21.22 -10.08 6.13
C ILE A 63 22.36 -11.04 6.51
N ALA A 64 23.55 -10.87 5.94
CA ALA A 64 24.69 -11.70 6.27
C ALA A 64 25.11 -11.62 7.75
N SER A 65 24.96 -10.45 8.38
CA SER A 65 25.21 -10.28 9.82
C SER A 65 24.15 -10.92 10.71
N LEU A 66 22.93 -11.04 10.21
CA LEU A 66 21.83 -11.74 10.87
C LEU A 66 21.96 -13.26 10.70
N GLU A 67 22.36 -13.71 9.51
CA GLU A 67 22.64 -15.13 9.22
C GLU A 67 23.88 -15.64 9.97
N ALA A 68 24.88 -14.79 10.20
CA ALA A 68 26.07 -15.11 10.99
C ALA A 68 25.83 -15.13 12.52
N LYS A 69 24.70 -14.62 12.99
CA LYS A 69 24.27 -14.71 14.36
C LYS A 69 23.44 -15.97 14.58
N ASP A 70 24.19 -17.06 14.75
CA ASP A 70 23.84 -18.27 15.46
C ASP A 70 23.01 -19.36 14.75
N PRO A 71 23.63 -20.44 14.29
CA PRO A 71 22.94 -21.70 13.96
C PRO A 71 22.68 -22.59 15.20
N ALA A 72 22.94 -22.13 16.42
CA ALA A 72 22.95 -23.00 17.61
C ALA A 72 22.06 -22.56 18.78
N SER A 73 21.30 -21.48 18.72
CA SER A 73 20.27 -21.19 19.72
C SER A 73 18.92 -21.67 19.24
N GLY A 74 18.52 -22.83 19.74
CA GLY A 74 17.14 -23.28 19.65
C GLY A 74 16.22 -22.18 20.22
N ASP A 75 15.09 -21.92 19.55
CA ASP A 75 14.03 -21.03 20.01
C ASP A 75 14.32 -19.51 19.96
N THR A 76 14.94 -19.01 18.90
CA THR A 76 14.84 -17.58 18.59
C THR A 76 13.49 -17.33 17.92
N GLU A 77 12.60 -16.72 18.69
CA GLU A 77 11.35 -16.14 18.19
C GLU A 77 11.63 -15.32 16.92
N ARG A 78 11.16 -15.79 15.78
CA ARG A 78 11.36 -15.08 14.50
C ARG A 78 10.80 -13.66 14.63
N SER A 79 11.52 -12.66 14.13
CA SER A 79 11.01 -11.29 14.13
C SER A 79 9.65 -11.23 13.43
N LEU A 80 8.79 -10.30 13.82
CA LEU A 80 7.49 -10.09 13.13
C LEU A 80 7.68 -9.89 11.63
N LYS A 81 8.72 -9.14 11.23
CA LYS A 81 9.06 -8.91 9.82
C LYS A 81 9.35 -10.21 9.05
N ASP A 82 10.02 -11.17 9.70
CA ASP A 82 10.33 -12.47 9.09
C ASP A 82 9.09 -13.35 9.02
N ARG A 83 8.23 -13.29 10.02
CA ARG A 83 6.96 -14.05 10.06
C ARG A 83 5.99 -13.60 8.97
N PHE A 84 5.99 -12.31 8.60
CA PHE A 84 5.20 -11.77 7.50
C PHE A 84 5.91 -11.86 6.13
N SER A 85 7.02 -12.59 6.02
CA SER A 85 7.65 -12.85 4.72
C SER A 85 6.70 -13.63 3.82
N GLY A 86 6.39 -13.07 2.63
CA GLY A 86 5.41 -13.65 1.70
C GLY A 86 3.94 -13.40 2.06
N ALA A 87 3.66 -12.57 3.08
CA ALA A 87 2.34 -12.08 3.42
C ALA A 87 2.23 -10.58 3.18
N VAL A 88 1.02 -10.12 2.83
CA VAL A 88 0.70 -8.70 2.64
C VAL A 88 -0.55 -8.35 3.45
N VAL A 89 -0.45 -7.30 4.24
CA VAL A 89 -1.60 -6.64 4.87
C VAL A 89 -2.10 -5.56 3.90
N MET A 90 -3.33 -5.69 3.44
CA MET A 90 -4.02 -4.69 2.63
C MET A 90 -5.05 -3.97 3.50
N GLY A 91 -5.02 -2.63 3.51
CA GLY A 91 -5.94 -1.91 4.38
C GLY A 91 -5.99 -0.40 4.17
N ASP A 92 -6.56 0.25 5.15
CA ASP A 92 -6.76 1.71 5.21
C ASP A 92 -5.67 2.43 6.03
N SER A 93 -6.01 3.58 6.63
CA SER A 93 -5.09 4.38 7.46
C SER A 93 -4.59 3.63 8.70
N ILE A 94 -5.40 2.76 9.30
CA ILE A 94 -4.97 1.98 10.46
C ILE A 94 -3.86 1.01 10.03
N SER A 95 -4.05 0.32 8.92
CA SER A 95 -3.03 -0.61 8.40
C SER A 95 -1.72 0.08 7.99
N SER A 96 -1.75 1.37 7.63
CA SER A 96 -0.53 2.14 7.34
C SER A 96 0.45 2.14 8.52
N GLY A 97 -0.05 2.10 9.75
CA GLY A 97 0.76 2.11 10.97
C GLY A 97 1.74 0.93 11.07
N PHE A 98 1.44 -0.22 10.48
CA PHE A 98 2.38 -1.35 10.47
C PHE A 98 3.73 -1.00 9.82
N SER A 99 3.72 -0.21 8.75
CA SER A 99 4.95 0.26 8.10
C SER A 99 5.44 1.59 8.66
N GLU A 100 4.55 2.51 9.06
CA GLU A 100 4.91 3.82 9.60
C GLU A 100 5.66 3.70 10.93
N TYR A 101 5.30 2.72 11.77
CA TYR A 101 5.98 2.42 13.03
C TYR A 101 7.04 1.32 12.92
N ASP A 102 7.45 0.94 11.70
CA ASP A 102 8.50 -0.04 11.42
C ASP A 102 8.25 -1.44 12.04
N VAL A 103 6.99 -1.82 12.25
CA VAL A 103 6.59 -3.14 12.76
C VAL A 103 6.68 -4.21 11.68
N LEU A 104 6.24 -3.89 10.46
CA LEU A 104 6.38 -4.74 9.29
C LEU A 104 7.19 -4.05 8.20
N ASN A 105 7.76 -4.85 7.30
CA ASN A 105 8.44 -4.31 6.12
C ASN A 105 7.43 -3.58 5.21
N ALA A 106 7.85 -2.50 4.57
CA ALA A 106 7.01 -1.78 3.61
C ALA A 106 6.48 -2.68 2.47
N SER A 107 7.22 -3.73 2.10
CA SER A 107 6.80 -4.74 1.13
C SER A 107 5.71 -5.69 1.64
N SER A 108 5.41 -5.67 2.92
CA SER A 108 4.33 -6.45 3.54
C SER A 108 3.08 -5.62 3.82
N VAL A 109 3.05 -4.34 3.43
CA VAL A 109 1.92 -3.43 3.72
C VAL A 109 1.50 -2.71 2.44
N VAL A 110 0.24 -2.86 2.05
CA VAL A 110 -0.38 -2.12 0.95
C VAL A 110 -1.59 -1.38 1.52
N ALA A 111 -1.36 -0.20 2.03
CA ALA A 111 -2.37 0.58 2.73
C ALA A 111 -2.52 1.98 2.13
N LYS A 112 -3.73 2.56 2.27
CA LYS A 112 -4.02 3.91 1.80
C LYS A 112 -5.02 4.59 2.73
N ARG A 113 -4.67 5.77 3.22
CA ARG A 113 -5.51 6.55 4.13
C ARG A 113 -6.84 6.94 3.47
N GLY A 114 -7.93 6.78 4.21
CA GLY A 114 -9.27 7.17 3.77
C GLY A 114 -9.86 6.31 2.65
N ILE A 115 -9.22 5.21 2.27
CA ILE A 115 -9.72 4.32 1.22
C ILE A 115 -10.96 3.57 1.69
N GLN A 116 -11.90 3.37 0.79
CA GLN A 116 -13.07 2.52 0.93
C GLN A 116 -12.94 1.30 0.03
N LEU A 117 -13.80 0.32 0.21
CA LEU A 117 -13.87 -0.90 -0.60
C LEU A 117 -14.07 -0.62 -2.10
N GLU A 118 -14.67 0.52 -2.42
CA GLU A 118 -14.73 1.03 -3.78
C GLU A 118 -13.40 1.72 -4.13
N GLY A 119 -12.72 1.24 -5.18
CA GLY A 119 -11.49 1.87 -5.68
C GLY A 119 -10.19 1.20 -5.23
N LEU A 120 -10.22 -0.08 -4.91
CA LEU A 120 -9.04 -0.85 -4.51
C LEU A 120 -8.18 -1.38 -5.68
N ASP A 121 -8.50 -1.06 -6.94
CA ASP A 121 -7.78 -1.59 -8.11
C ASP A 121 -6.27 -1.33 -8.05
N GLU A 122 -5.88 -0.13 -7.61
CA GLU A 122 -4.47 0.23 -7.45
C GLU A 122 -3.79 -0.62 -6.38
N GLN A 123 -4.43 -0.81 -5.22
CA GLN A 123 -3.89 -1.61 -4.12
C GLN A 123 -3.82 -3.09 -4.49
N ILE A 124 -4.82 -3.63 -5.17
CA ILE A 124 -4.82 -5.00 -5.70
C ILE A 124 -3.66 -5.18 -6.69
N SER A 125 -3.45 -4.20 -7.58
CA SER A 125 -2.33 -4.21 -8.52
C SER A 125 -0.97 -4.15 -7.82
N GLN A 126 -0.84 -3.36 -6.74
CA GLN A 126 0.38 -3.30 -5.92
C GLN A 126 0.63 -4.62 -5.20
N ALA A 127 -0.38 -5.19 -4.54
CA ALA A 127 -0.29 -6.47 -3.86
C ALA A 127 0.12 -7.59 -4.83
N LYS A 128 -0.47 -7.62 -6.05
CA LYS A 128 -0.12 -8.59 -7.09
C LYS A 128 1.37 -8.53 -7.47
N LYS A 129 1.97 -7.33 -7.55
CA LYS A 129 3.41 -7.17 -7.85
C LYS A 129 4.31 -7.73 -6.76
N LEU A 130 3.84 -7.75 -5.52
CA LEU A 130 4.56 -8.33 -4.39
C LEU A 130 4.47 -9.86 -4.37
N ASN A 131 3.57 -10.45 -5.18
CA ASN A 131 3.38 -11.89 -5.32
C ASN A 131 3.21 -12.62 -3.97
N PRO A 132 2.27 -12.21 -3.11
CA PRO A 132 2.10 -12.79 -1.79
C PRO A 132 1.50 -14.19 -1.86
N GLN A 133 1.81 -15.01 -0.85
CA GLN A 133 1.15 -16.27 -0.61
C GLN A 133 -0.12 -16.11 0.24
N VAL A 134 -0.13 -15.05 1.07
CA VAL A 134 -1.22 -14.72 1.99
C VAL A 134 -1.52 -13.23 1.92
N VAL A 135 -2.80 -12.91 1.90
CA VAL A 135 -3.29 -11.52 2.00
C VAL A 135 -4.22 -11.41 3.21
N PHE A 136 -3.93 -10.47 4.09
CA PHE A 136 -4.79 -10.06 5.19
C PHE A 136 -5.53 -8.78 4.76
N LEU A 137 -6.87 -8.82 4.74
CA LEU A 137 -7.71 -7.67 4.41
C LEU A 137 -8.16 -6.98 5.68
N SER A 138 -7.83 -5.71 5.83
CA SER A 138 -8.10 -4.89 7.02
C SER A 138 -8.79 -3.59 6.60
N TYR A 139 -10.01 -3.73 6.07
CA TYR A 139 -10.84 -2.64 5.57
C TYR A 139 -12.16 -2.57 6.31
N GLY A 140 -12.79 -1.41 6.27
CA GLY A 140 -14.16 -1.25 6.69
C GLY A 140 -14.41 -0.02 7.56
N MET A 141 -13.42 0.53 8.25
CA MET A 141 -13.60 1.71 9.09
C MET A 141 -14.26 2.88 8.32
N ASN A 142 -13.75 3.17 7.13
CA ASN A 142 -14.30 4.23 6.28
C ASN A 142 -15.66 3.84 5.65
N ASP A 143 -15.87 2.54 5.42
CA ASP A 143 -17.12 2.04 4.83
C ASP A 143 -18.26 2.02 5.83
N VAL A 144 -18.01 1.76 7.12
CA VAL A 144 -19.01 1.87 8.19
C VAL A 144 -19.64 3.27 8.19
N ILE A 145 -18.81 4.31 8.08
CA ILE A 145 -19.29 5.70 8.01
C ILE A 145 -20.06 5.92 6.70
N ALA A 146 -19.53 5.46 5.58
CA ALA A 146 -20.11 5.70 4.26
C ALA A 146 -21.44 4.97 4.03
N THR A 147 -21.68 3.83 4.67
CA THR A 147 -22.89 3.02 4.53
C THR A 147 -23.89 3.23 5.65
N ASP A 148 -23.53 3.93 6.73
CA ASP A 148 -24.39 4.32 7.86
C ASP A 148 -25.29 3.19 8.40
N GLY A 149 -24.73 1.99 8.55
CA GLY A 149 -25.43 0.81 9.09
C GLY A 149 -26.03 -0.12 8.04
N ASP A 150 -25.87 0.17 6.75
CA ASP A 150 -26.24 -0.77 5.68
C ASP A 150 -25.17 -1.85 5.53
N THR A 151 -25.25 -2.88 6.39
CA THR A 151 -24.33 -4.02 6.38
C THR A 151 -24.47 -4.85 5.10
N GLU A 152 -25.63 -4.92 4.47
CA GLU A 152 -25.85 -5.65 3.23
C GLU A 152 -25.09 -5.00 2.07
N ALA A 153 -25.19 -3.68 1.92
CA ALA A 153 -24.42 -2.93 0.92
C ALA A 153 -22.91 -3.07 1.16
N PHE A 154 -22.46 -3.02 2.41
CA PHE A 154 -21.07 -3.21 2.79
C PHE A 154 -20.55 -4.60 2.39
N ILE A 155 -21.26 -5.67 2.77
CA ILE A 155 -20.87 -7.05 2.47
C ILE A 155 -20.84 -7.30 0.96
N LYS A 156 -21.78 -6.72 0.20
CA LYS A 156 -21.75 -6.82 -1.26
C LYS A 156 -20.48 -6.20 -1.86
N LYS A 157 -20.04 -5.03 -1.36
CA LYS A 157 -18.78 -4.40 -1.77
C LYS A 157 -17.58 -5.25 -1.38
N TYR A 158 -17.56 -5.78 -0.15
CA TYR A 158 -16.48 -6.62 0.34
C TYR A 158 -16.33 -7.91 -0.49
N ALA A 159 -17.44 -8.56 -0.80
CA ALA A 159 -17.45 -9.74 -1.67
C ALA A 159 -16.87 -9.45 -3.06
N ALA A 160 -17.19 -8.30 -3.65
CA ALA A 160 -16.63 -7.88 -4.94
C ALA A 160 -15.10 -7.67 -4.89
N VAL A 161 -14.59 -7.13 -3.78
CA VAL A 161 -13.14 -7.01 -3.54
C VAL A 161 -12.48 -8.38 -3.50
N ILE A 162 -13.04 -9.32 -2.75
CA ILE A 162 -12.53 -10.71 -2.66
C ILE A 162 -12.50 -11.35 -4.05
N GLU A 163 -13.56 -11.20 -4.83
CA GLU A 163 -13.63 -11.73 -6.21
C GLU A 163 -12.54 -11.11 -7.10
N SER A 164 -12.32 -9.80 -6.99
CA SER A 164 -11.26 -9.11 -7.73
C SER A 164 -9.87 -9.61 -7.35
N ILE A 165 -9.59 -9.78 -6.05
CA ILE A 165 -8.32 -10.33 -5.57
C ILE A 165 -8.13 -11.76 -6.05
N THR A 166 -9.14 -12.62 -5.93
CA THR A 166 -9.09 -14.01 -6.37
C THR A 166 -8.85 -14.13 -7.88
N LYS A 167 -9.44 -13.25 -8.66
CA LYS A 167 -9.22 -13.19 -10.12
C LYS A 167 -7.79 -12.79 -10.47
N GLU A 168 -7.25 -11.79 -9.79
CA GLU A 168 -5.90 -11.28 -10.07
C GLU A 168 -4.79 -12.16 -9.46
N MET A 169 -5.07 -12.84 -8.36
CA MET A 169 -4.14 -13.69 -7.59
C MET A 169 -4.82 -15.02 -7.21
N PRO A 170 -5.03 -15.95 -8.15
CA PRO A 170 -5.87 -17.15 -7.93
C PRO A 170 -5.35 -18.12 -6.86
N SER A 171 -4.06 -18.09 -6.55
CA SER A 171 -3.43 -19.00 -5.58
C SER A 171 -3.24 -18.35 -4.20
N VAL A 172 -3.63 -17.08 -4.02
CA VAL A 172 -3.45 -16.38 -2.74
C VAL A 172 -4.47 -16.85 -1.72
N ARG A 173 -4.04 -17.04 -0.49
CA ARG A 173 -4.95 -17.26 0.64
C ARG A 173 -5.38 -15.91 1.20
N ILE A 174 -6.67 -15.74 1.45
CA ILE A 174 -7.25 -14.49 1.93
C ILE A 174 -7.76 -14.74 3.35
N TYR A 175 -7.35 -13.85 4.26
CA TYR A 175 -7.89 -13.71 5.60
C TYR A 175 -8.49 -12.32 5.75
N ILE A 176 -9.58 -12.24 6.50
CA ILE A 176 -10.31 -10.99 6.73
C ILE A 176 -10.22 -10.65 8.21
N ASN A 177 -9.63 -9.51 8.50
CA ASN A 177 -9.58 -8.97 9.85
C ASN A 177 -10.88 -8.27 10.20
N SER A 178 -11.30 -8.40 11.47
CA SER A 178 -12.40 -7.59 11.99
C SER A 178 -12.08 -6.10 11.89
N ILE A 179 -13.11 -5.28 11.76
CA ILE A 179 -13.02 -3.83 11.94
C ILE A 179 -12.76 -3.58 13.42
N PHE A 180 -11.74 -2.81 13.75
CA PHE A 180 -11.43 -2.49 15.15
C PHE A 180 -12.54 -1.65 15.78
N PRO A 181 -12.86 -1.87 17.06
CA PRO A 181 -13.74 -0.97 17.80
C PRO A 181 -13.10 0.41 17.91
N VAL A 182 -13.90 1.41 18.16
CA VAL A 182 -13.47 2.78 18.41
C VAL A 182 -13.75 3.17 19.86
N SER A 183 -13.12 4.24 20.33
CA SER A 183 -13.41 4.77 21.66
C SER A 183 -14.86 5.29 21.75
N ALA A 184 -15.38 5.34 22.98
CA ALA A 184 -16.71 5.89 23.22
C ALA A 184 -16.86 7.33 22.67
N SER A 185 -15.81 8.15 22.84
CA SER A 185 -15.79 9.54 22.36
C SER A 185 -15.81 9.64 20.82
N ALA A 186 -15.22 8.70 20.11
CA ALA A 186 -15.29 8.65 18.65
C ALA A 186 -16.69 8.23 18.18
N ALA A 187 -17.31 7.24 18.83
CA ALA A 187 -18.67 6.82 18.52
C ALA A 187 -19.73 7.92 18.83
N GLU A 188 -19.47 8.77 19.83
CA GLU A 188 -20.33 9.94 20.10
C GLU A 188 -20.22 10.99 18.98
N LYS A 189 -19.04 11.20 18.43
CA LYS A 189 -18.79 12.17 17.33
C LYS A 189 -19.31 11.66 15.98
N GLU A 190 -19.18 10.36 15.75
CA GLU A 190 -19.59 9.68 14.52
C GLU A 190 -20.44 8.45 14.87
N PRO A 191 -21.78 8.61 14.99
CA PRO A 191 -22.68 7.55 15.47
C PRO A 191 -22.69 6.28 14.62
N ALA A 192 -22.32 6.37 13.33
CA ALA A 192 -22.20 5.19 12.46
C ALA A 192 -21.18 4.18 13.02
N LEU A 193 -20.12 4.65 13.69
CA LEU A 193 -19.07 3.81 14.27
C LEU A 193 -19.57 2.95 15.45
N ALA A 194 -20.67 3.32 16.09
CA ALA A 194 -21.32 2.48 17.11
C ALA A 194 -21.84 1.15 16.56
N LYS A 195 -22.00 1.04 15.23
CA LYS A 195 -22.51 -0.14 14.54
C LYS A 195 -21.40 -1.14 14.12
N ILE A 196 -20.14 -0.89 14.44
CA ILE A 196 -18.98 -1.74 14.02
C ILE A 196 -19.22 -3.22 14.37
N ALA A 197 -19.82 -3.52 15.53
CA ALA A 197 -20.11 -4.89 15.92
C ALA A 197 -21.05 -5.62 14.94
N ASP A 198 -22.05 -4.91 14.40
CA ASP A 198 -22.98 -5.47 13.41
C ASP A 198 -22.26 -5.77 12.10
N TYR A 199 -21.34 -4.88 11.69
CA TYR A 199 -20.50 -5.08 10.50
C TYR A 199 -19.54 -6.27 10.66
N ASN A 200 -18.95 -6.44 11.84
CA ASN A 200 -18.09 -7.59 12.14
C ASN A 200 -18.87 -8.90 12.13
N THR A 201 -20.08 -8.90 12.67
CA THR A 201 -20.97 -10.06 12.57
C THR A 201 -21.26 -10.43 11.12
N ALA A 202 -21.62 -9.46 10.30
CA ALA A 202 -21.88 -9.67 8.87
C ALA A 202 -20.62 -10.12 8.10
N LEU A 203 -19.43 -9.61 8.45
CA LEU A 203 -18.15 -10.08 7.88
C LEU A 203 -17.88 -11.53 8.23
N GLN A 204 -18.08 -11.92 9.48
CA GLN A 204 -17.89 -13.30 9.93
C GLN A 204 -18.86 -14.24 9.20
N GLU A 205 -20.14 -13.91 9.12
CA GLU A 205 -21.15 -14.71 8.39
C GLU A 205 -20.78 -14.86 6.90
N MET A 206 -20.29 -13.79 6.26
CA MET A 206 -19.79 -13.83 4.88
C MET A 206 -18.58 -14.77 4.75
N CYS A 207 -17.63 -14.69 5.68
CA CYS A 207 -16.44 -15.54 5.68
C CYS A 207 -16.82 -17.00 5.83
N ASP A 208 -17.71 -17.34 6.76
CA ASP A 208 -18.24 -18.70 6.96
C ASP A 208 -18.90 -19.22 5.68
N GLY A 209 -19.75 -18.41 5.06
CA GLY A 209 -20.44 -18.77 3.82
C GLY A 209 -19.52 -18.94 2.60
N LYS A 210 -18.38 -18.25 2.58
CA LYS A 210 -17.38 -18.31 1.50
C LYS A 210 -16.19 -19.23 1.84
N HIS A 211 -16.15 -19.84 3.01
CA HIS A 211 -15.03 -20.65 3.51
C HIS A 211 -13.70 -19.85 3.55
N LEU A 212 -13.74 -18.63 4.02
CA LEU A 212 -12.59 -17.74 4.21
C LEU A 212 -12.25 -17.65 5.70
N GLY A 213 -10.97 -17.40 6.01
CA GLY A 213 -10.55 -17.14 7.37
C GLY A 213 -11.01 -15.75 7.84
N PHE A 214 -11.68 -15.70 8.99
CA PHE A 214 -11.99 -14.47 9.71
C PHE A 214 -11.16 -14.40 10.98
N ILE A 215 -10.53 -13.26 11.25
CA ILE A 215 -9.68 -13.00 12.41
C ILE A 215 -10.32 -11.90 13.22
N ASP A 216 -10.80 -12.25 14.40
CA ASP A 216 -11.38 -11.27 15.34
C ASP A 216 -10.29 -10.67 16.22
N ASN A 217 -9.87 -9.47 15.88
CA ASN A 217 -8.89 -8.68 16.61
C ASN A 217 -9.51 -7.71 17.64
N THR A 218 -10.81 -7.73 17.85
CA THR A 218 -11.51 -6.73 18.67
C THR A 218 -11.07 -6.77 20.12
N ALA A 219 -10.75 -7.95 20.66
CA ALA A 219 -10.30 -8.13 22.03
C ALA A 219 -8.89 -7.57 22.32
N LEU A 220 -8.11 -7.27 21.29
CA LEU A 220 -6.76 -6.71 21.43
C LEU A 220 -6.77 -5.22 21.77
N VAL A 221 -7.88 -4.52 21.47
CA VAL A 221 -7.98 -3.09 21.62
C VAL A 221 -8.21 -2.70 23.07
N GLN A 222 -7.34 -1.84 23.59
CA GLN A 222 -7.44 -1.25 24.91
C GLN A 222 -7.47 0.27 24.78
N GLU A 223 -8.11 0.95 25.76
CA GLU A 223 -8.32 2.40 25.75
C GLU A 223 -7.02 3.20 25.62
N ASN A 224 -5.93 2.72 26.24
CA ASN A 224 -4.63 3.38 26.19
C ASN A 224 -3.93 3.33 24.81
N TYR A 225 -4.38 2.46 23.91
CA TYR A 225 -3.82 2.35 22.57
C TYR A 225 -4.34 3.39 21.59
N TYR A 226 -5.49 4.04 21.87
CA TYR A 226 -6.03 5.03 20.94
C TYR A 226 -5.19 6.30 20.89
N GLU A 227 -5.12 6.87 19.70
CA GLU A 227 -4.76 8.26 19.49
C GLU A 227 -5.88 9.19 20.00
N GLU A 228 -5.67 10.50 19.96
CA GLU A 228 -6.63 11.49 20.47
C GLU A 228 -7.99 11.47 19.75
N ASP A 229 -8.03 10.97 18.51
CA ASP A 229 -9.26 10.84 17.74
C ASP A 229 -10.15 9.66 18.15
N GLY A 230 -9.57 8.70 18.89
CA GLY A 230 -10.27 7.50 19.36
C GLY A 230 -10.56 6.46 18.28
N ILE A 231 -9.92 6.58 17.11
CA ILE A 231 -10.06 5.69 15.95
C ILE A 231 -8.71 5.07 15.60
N HIS A 232 -7.67 5.89 15.46
CA HIS A 232 -6.32 5.44 15.15
C HIS A 232 -5.58 4.98 16.40
N PHE A 233 -4.49 4.21 16.18
CA PHE A 233 -3.75 3.60 17.25
C PHE A 233 -2.32 4.13 17.33
N LYS A 234 -1.80 4.20 18.56
CA LYS A 234 -0.41 4.48 18.87
C LYS A 234 0.50 3.32 18.46
N ALA A 235 1.79 3.59 18.37
CA ALA A 235 2.82 2.64 17.96
C ALA A 235 2.79 1.32 18.76
N GLU A 236 2.47 1.39 20.05
CA GLU A 236 2.46 0.24 20.97
C GLU A 236 1.40 -0.82 20.63
N PHE A 237 0.37 -0.46 19.90
CA PHE A 237 -0.69 -1.37 19.48
C PHE A 237 -0.22 -2.37 18.40
N TYR A 238 0.55 -1.90 17.43
CA TYR A 238 0.85 -2.67 16.21
C TYR A 238 1.63 -3.96 16.43
N PRO A 239 2.62 -4.03 17.35
CA PRO A 239 3.27 -5.31 17.67
C PRO A 239 2.31 -6.34 18.25
N VAL A 240 1.33 -5.91 19.07
CA VAL A 240 0.33 -6.80 19.68
C VAL A 240 -0.59 -7.38 18.61
N CYS A 241 -1.11 -6.54 17.72
CA CYS A 241 -2.00 -6.93 16.65
C CYS A 241 -1.32 -7.93 15.68
N SER A 242 -0.10 -7.64 15.23
CA SER A 242 0.61 -8.51 14.30
C SER A 242 1.04 -9.84 14.92
N SER A 243 1.23 -9.91 16.23
CA SER A 243 1.53 -11.17 16.93
C SER A 243 0.32 -12.10 16.96
N PHE A 244 -0.89 -11.53 17.07
CA PHE A 244 -2.13 -12.30 17.14
C PHE A 244 -2.51 -12.90 15.76
N ASP A 245 -2.38 -12.14 14.67
CA ASP A 245 -2.67 -12.59 13.31
C ASP A 245 -1.94 -13.90 12.92
N LEU A 246 -0.84 -14.21 13.58
CA LEU A 246 -0.01 -15.40 13.31
C LEU A 246 -0.08 -16.45 14.42
N SER A 247 -0.94 -16.30 15.43
CA SER A 247 -1.12 -17.29 16.48
C SER A 247 -1.97 -18.47 15.99
N GLU A 248 -1.74 -19.65 16.58
CA GLU A 248 -2.55 -20.84 16.27
C GLU A 248 -4.03 -20.65 16.64
N ASP A 249 -4.32 -19.79 17.62
CA ASP A 249 -5.67 -19.48 18.09
C ASP A 249 -6.47 -18.62 17.08
N ALA A 250 -5.78 -17.92 16.17
CA ALA A 250 -6.39 -17.17 15.08
C ALA A 250 -6.76 -18.06 13.86
N ALA A 251 -6.28 -19.31 13.85
CA ALA A 251 -6.72 -20.28 12.86
C ALA A 251 -8.19 -20.64 13.14
N PRO A 252 -9.14 -20.33 12.22
CA PRO A 252 -10.50 -20.79 12.40
C PRO A 252 -10.47 -22.31 12.53
N ALA A 253 -11.31 -22.86 13.41
CA ALA A 253 -11.58 -24.28 13.50
C ALA A 253 -12.28 -24.75 12.20
N VAL A 254 -11.64 -24.54 11.07
CA VAL A 254 -12.05 -25.12 9.80
C VAL A 254 -11.46 -26.52 9.75
N SER A 255 -12.27 -27.49 10.10
CA SER A 255 -12.05 -28.89 9.73
C SER A 255 -12.11 -29.02 8.20
N VAL A 256 -11.11 -28.48 7.51
CA VAL A 256 -10.86 -28.82 6.12
C VAL A 256 -9.65 -29.73 6.10
N GLU A 257 -9.89 -30.98 5.79
CA GLU A 257 -8.89 -31.93 5.34
C GLU A 257 -8.23 -31.40 4.06
N SER A 258 -7.35 -30.42 4.22
CA SER A 258 -6.44 -29.95 3.17
C SER A 258 -5.02 -30.22 3.63
N PRO A 259 -4.26 -31.08 2.92
CA PRO A 259 -2.91 -31.50 3.32
C PRO A 259 -1.88 -30.38 3.34
N PHE A 260 -2.28 -29.15 3.05
CA PHE A 260 -1.40 -27.97 2.97
C PHE A 260 -1.44 -27.05 4.20
N VAL A 261 -2.38 -27.25 5.15
CA VAL A 261 -2.48 -26.42 6.36
C VAL A 261 -1.43 -26.84 7.41
N THR A 262 -0.98 -28.07 7.39
CA THR A 262 -0.05 -28.66 8.39
C THR A 262 1.40 -28.16 8.23
N VAL A 263 1.77 -27.49 7.18
CA VAL A 263 3.19 -27.14 6.88
C VAL A 263 3.62 -25.78 7.48
N PHE A 264 2.69 -24.93 7.90
CA PHE A 264 3.04 -23.60 8.43
C PHE A 264 3.01 -23.49 9.96
N ILE A 265 2.49 -24.51 10.67
CA ILE A 265 2.35 -24.53 12.14
C ILE A 265 3.50 -25.31 12.81
N ALA A 266 4.28 -26.07 12.07
CA ALA A 266 5.36 -26.90 12.62
C ALA A 266 6.64 -26.72 11.84
N ARG A 267 7.30 -25.55 11.98
CA ARG A 267 8.77 -25.44 11.89
C ARG A 267 9.22 -24.03 12.20
#